data_07b9b1d7c9b581f382a0d89e93f22cad
#
_entry.id   07b9b1d7c9b581f382a0d89e93f22cad
#
_cell.length_a   1.000
_cell.length_b   1.000
_cell.length_c   1.000
_cell.angle_alpha   90.00
_cell.angle_beta   90.00
_cell.angle_gamma   90.00
#
_symmetry.space_group_name_H-M   'P 1'
#
loop_
_entity.id
_entity.type
_entity.pdbx_description
1 polymer ?
#
loop_
_entity_poly.entity_id
_entity_poly.type
_entity_poly.pdbx_seq_one_letter_code
_entity_poly.pdbx_strand_id
1 'polypeptide(L)'
;MIKLITIDVDGTLVTPLKRLSKKNIIEIDRARDLGVHIALASGRPFHSMEKYIERLGLMKEGHFTVCQNGSYIVDIATKKPIAGSFQTVDDLERLDKLMADFDVEVSAMDDVGFYTRHKNPSFFTKADAFINKLALTPVNYEDFPENMHFGRFLVLGSRKSIKEVLENMPQEVTDNYYAVQTAPF
;
A
#
# COMPACT_ATOMS: atom_id res chain seq x y z
N MET A 1 -13.01 20.39 -20.58
CA MET A 1 -13.74 20.14 -19.32
C MET A 1 -12.99 19.05 -18.56
N ILE A 2 -12.68 19.24 -17.27
CA ILE A 2 -12.05 18.23 -16.40
C ILE A 2 -13.08 17.14 -16.12
N LYS A 3 -12.71 15.88 -16.32
CA LYS A 3 -13.59 14.72 -16.10
C LYS A 3 -13.19 13.87 -14.89
N LEU A 4 -11.93 13.94 -14.48
CA LEU A 4 -11.37 13.17 -13.37
C LEU A 4 -10.41 14.06 -12.58
N ILE A 5 -10.49 13.97 -11.25
CA ILE A 5 -9.52 14.55 -10.33
C ILE A 5 -8.95 13.41 -9.48
N THR A 6 -7.63 13.24 -9.52
CA THR A 6 -6.93 12.33 -8.62
C THR A 6 -6.33 13.12 -7.47
N ILE A 7 -6.60 12.68 -6.23
CA ILE A 7 -6.24 13.39 -5.01
C ILE A 7 -5.41 12.46 -4.12
N ASP A 8 -4.19 12.90 -3.81
CA ASP A 8 -3.38 12.24 -2.78
C ASP A 8 -4.01 12.41 -1.39
N VAL A 9 -3.94 11.37 -0.59
CA VAL A 9 -4.62 11.33 0.73
C VAL A 9 -3.77 11.99 1.81
N ASP A 10 -2.53 11.52 1.99
CA ASP A 10 -1.70 11.90 3.14
C ASP A 10 -0.91 13.19 2.89
N GLY A 11 -1.25 14.26 3.62
CA GLY A 11 -0.63 15.58 3.42
C GLY A 11 -1.31 16.47 2.37
N THR A 12 -2.29 15.92 1.62
CA THR A 12 -3.07 16.67 0.62
C THR A 12 -4.54 16.73 1.00
N LEU A 13 -5.23 15.58 0.98
CA LEU A 13 -6.66 15.50 1.30
C LEU A 13 -6.92 15.65 2.79
N VAL A 14 -6.08 15.01 3.61
CA VAL A 14 -6.19 15.02 5.07
C VAL A 14 -5.06 15.80 5.73
N THR A 15 -5.37 16.40 6.87
CA THR A 15 -4.40 17.07 7.73
C THR A 15 -3.39 16.07 8.33
N PRO A 16 -2.25 16.54 8.92
CA PRO A 16 -1.33 15.66 9.66
C PRO A 16 -2.02 14.82 10.76
N LEU A 17 -3.12 15.34 11.34
CA LEU A 17 -3.95 14.61 12.32
C LEU A 17 -4.95 13.65 11.65
N LYS A 18 -4.79 13.36 10.36
CA LYS A 18 -5.63 12.43 9.57
C LYS A 18 -7.12 12.82 9.56
N ARG A 19 -7.40 14.12 9.52
CA ARG A 19 -8.76 14.69 9.48
C ARG A 19 -9.05 15.33 8.13
N LEU A 20 -10.22 15.04 7.56
CA LEU A 20 -10.76 15.78 6.40
C LEU A 20 -11.17 17.19 6.83
N SER A 21 -10.76 18.19 6.06
CA SER A 21 -11.24 19.55 6.26
C SER A 21 -12.66 19.72 5.72
N LYS A 22 -13.47 20.57 6.36
CA LYS A 22 -14.80 20.91 5.85
C LYS A 22 -14.74 21.50 4.44
N LYS A 23 -13.70 22.29 4.16
CA LYS A 23 -13.49 22.90 2.83
C LYS A 23 -13.28 21.83 1.76
N ASN A 24 -12.41 20.83 2.01
CA ASN A 24 -12.17 19.75 1.04
C ASN A 24 -13.44 18.96 0.76
N ILE A 25 -14.26 18.68 1.78
CA ILE A 25 -15.53 17.98 1.61
C ILE A 25 -16.45 18.78 0.68
N ILE A 26 -16.65 20.07 0.94
CA ILE A 26 -17.53 20.93 0.14
C ILE A 26 -17.06 21.01 -1.31
N GLU A 27 -15.75 21.21 -1.55
CA GLU A 27 -15.25 21.34 -2.91
C GLU A 27 -15.27 20.01 -3.70
N ILE A 28 -15.09 18.88 -3.03
CA ILE A 28 -15.26 17.55 -3.65
C ILE A 28 -16.73 17.30 -3.99
N ASP A 29 -17.67 17.67 -3.12
CA ASP A 29 -19.10 17.58 -3.40
C ASP A 29 -19.47 18.42 -4.63
N ARG A 30 -19.00 19.68 -4.71
CA ARG A 30 -19.20 20.54 -5.89
C ARG A 30 -18.64 19.94 -7.17
N ALA A 31 -17.45 19.36 -7.12
CA ALA A 31 -16.85 18.70 -8.28
C ALA A 31 -17.71 17.51 -8.75
N ARG A 32 -18.22 16.72 -7.82
CA ARG A 32 -19.12 15.59 -8.14
C ARG A 32 -20.44 16.06 -8.74
N ASP A 33 -21.03 17.13 -8.22
CA ASP A 33 -22.26 17.72 -8.74
C ASP A 33 -22.09 18.21 -10.18
N LEU A 34 -20.88 18.57 -10.58
CA LEU A 34 -20.50 18.91 -11.95
C LEU A 34 -20.18 17.67 -12.82
N GLY A 35 -20.39 16.46 -12.33
CA GLY A 35 -20.12 15.22 -13.05
C GLY A 35 -18.64 14.84 -13.12
N VAL A 36 -17.80 15.40 -12.25
CA VAL A 36 -16.36 15.04 -12.19
C VAL A 36 -16.17 13.78 -11.35
N HIS A 37 -15.48 12.81 -11.91
CA HIS A 37 -15.06 11.60 -11.21
C HIS A 37 -13.94 11.95 -10.22
N ILE A 38 -13.92 11.26 -9.08
CA ILE A 38 -12.88 11.43 -8.05
C ILE A 38 -12.13 10.10 -7.90
N ALA A 39 -10.81 10.17 -7.95
CA ALA A 39 -9.93 9.07 -7.57
C ALA A 39 -9.08 9.49 -6.37
N LEU A 40 -9.04 8.65 -5.33
CA LEU A 40 -8.09 8.83 -4.24
C LEU A 40 -6.83 8.01 -4.55
N ALA A 41 -5.65 8.59 -4.30
CA ALA A 41 -4.38 7.90 -4.47
C ALA A 41 -3.60 7.89 -3.14
N SER A 42 -3.07 6.73 -2.74
CA SER A 42 -2.35 6.61 -1.48
C SER A 42 -1.44 5.38 -1.45
N GLY A 43 -0.41 5.42 -0.59
CA GLY A 43 0.35 4.24 -0.19
C GLY A 43 -0.42 3.25 0.71
N ARG A 44 -1.65 3.60 1.07
CA ARG A 44 -2.50 2.79 1.95
C ARG A 44 -3.21 1.66 1.19
N PRO A 45 -3.55 0.54 1.88
CA PRO A 45 -4.52 -0.42 1.37
C PRO A 45 -5.93 0.20 1.34
N PHE A 46 -6.82 -0.35 0.49
CA PHE A 46 -8.18 0.14 0.31
C PHE A 46 -8.96 0.24 1.61
N HIS A 47 -8.92 -0.81 2.43
CA HIS A 47 -9.63 -0.87 3.72
C HIS A 47 -9.33 0.35 4.62
N SER A 48 -8.08 0.79 4.68
CA SER A 48 -7.70 1.93 5.54
C SER A 48 -8.19 3.29 5.03
N MET A 49 -8.66 3.35 3.77
CA MET A 49 -9.21 4.55 3.12
C MET A 49 -10.75 4.61 3.16
N GLU A 50 -11.45 3.51 3.43
CA GLU A 50 -12.91 3.44 3.39
C GLU A 50 -13.60 4.55 4.18
N LYS A 51 -13.12 4.86 5.36
CA LYS A 51 -13.68 5.96 6.19
C LYS A 51 -13.62 7.34 5.52
N TYR A 52 -12.63 7.60 4.67
CA TYR A 52 -12.54 8.86 3.91
C TYR A 52 -13.48 8.82 2.70
N ILE A 53 -13.53 7.66 2.02
CA ILE A 53 -14.40 7.39 0.89
C ILE A 53 -15.87 7.61 1.29
N GLU A 54 -16.31 7.01 2.39
CA GLU A 54 -17.65 7.16 2.94
C GLU A 54 -17.96 8.61 3.29
N ARG A 55 -17.04 9.26 4.00
CA ARG A 55 -17.22 10.66 4.45
C ARG A 55 -17.24 11.67 3.31
N LEU A 56 -16.64 11.33 2.17
CA LEU A 56 -16.66 12.11 0.93
C LEU A 56 -17.85 11.75 0.02
N GLY A 57 -18.71 10.78 0.43
CA GLY A 57 -19.83 10.33 -0.37
C GLY A 57 -19.44 9.66 -1.68
N LEU A 58 -18.24 9.05 -1.75
CA LEU A 58 -17.69 8.44 -2.96
C LEU A 58 -18.10 6.97 -3.16
N MET A 59 -18.92 6.38 -2.27
CA MET A 59 -19.43 5.00 -2.38
C MET A 59 -20.45 4.86 -3.52
N LYS A 60 -20.06 5.26 -4.74
CA LYS A 60 -20.89 5.28 -5.93
C LYS A 60 -20.06 4.93 -7.15
N GLU A 61 -20.72 4.55 -8.24
CA GLU A 61 -20.09 4.32 -9.55
C GLU A 61 -19.29 5.54 -10.05
N GLY A 62 -18.22 5.26 -10.78
CA GLY A 62 -17.39 6.28 -11.42
C GLY A 62 -16.31 6.87 -10.50
N HIS A 63 -16.16 6.39 -9.28
CA HIS A 63 -15.10 6.80 -8.38
C HIS A 63 -14.14 5.64 -8.11
N PHE A 64 -12.85 5.95 -7.93
CA PHE A 64 -11.78 4.95 -7.88
C PHE A 64 -10.81 5.23 -6.74
N THR A 65 -10.04 4.22 -6.38
CA THR A 65 -8.94 4.36 -5.43
C THR A 65 -7.70 3.67 -5.97
N VAL A 66 -6.61 4.43 -6.07
CA VAL A 66 -5.27 3.91 -6.36
C VAL A 66 -4.62 3.57 -5.03
N CYS A 67 -4.34 2.30 -4.82
CA CYS A 67 -3.89 1.74 -3.55
C CYS A 67 -2.42 1.36 -3.58
N GLN A 68 -1.81 1.30 -2.39
CA GLN A 68 -0.47 0.76 -2.15
C GLN A 68 0.59 1.29 -3.13
N ASN A 69 0.66 2.63 -3.27
CA ASN A 69 1.58 3.34 -4.18
C ASN A 69 1.39 3.02 -5.67
N GLY A 70 0.18 2.65 -6.08
CA GLY A 70 -0.13 2.34 -7.48
C GLY A 70 -0.15 0.86 -7.81
N SER A 71 0.02 -0.02 -6.81
CA SER A 71 0.01 -1.48 -7.06
C SER A 71 -1.31 -1.95 -7.65
N TYR A 72 -2.44 -1.37 -7.24
CA TYR A 72 -3.74 -1.71 -7.80
C TYR A 72 -4.74 -0.57 -7.69
N ILE A 73 -5.78 -0.65 -8.53
CA ILE A 73 -6.90 0.29 -8.57
C ILE A 73 -8.18 -0.45 -8.20
N VAL A 74 -8.94 0.12 -7.28
CA VAL A 74 -10.22 -0.41 -6.82
C VAL A 74 -11.36 0.48 -7.36
N ASP A 75 -12.37 -0.14 -7.94
CA ASP A 75 -13.67 0.50 -8.14
C ASP A 75 -14.38 0.59 -6.78
N ILE A 76 -14.69 1.82 -6.36
CA ILE A 76 -15.21 2.06 -5.02
C ILE A 76 -16.61 1.49 -4.81
N ALA A 77 -17.45 1.49 -5.85
CA ALA A 77 -18.82 1.01 -5.75
C ALA A 77 -18.88 -0.51 -5.53
N THR A 78 -18.03 -1.24 -6.25
CA THR A 78 -17.97 -2.70 -6.17
C THR A 78 -16.99 -3.22 -5.13
N LYS A 79 -16.08 -2.36 -4.65
CA LYS A 79 -14.94 -2.70 -3.80
C LYS A 79 -14.01 -3.76 -4.40
N LYS A 80 -13.98 -3.89 -5.72
CA LYS A 80 -13.17 -4.87 -6.44
C LYS A 80 -12.01 -4.19 -7.14
N PRO A 81 -10.83 -4.83 -7.17
CA PRO A 81 -9.75 -4.35 -8.03
C PRO A 81 -10.16 -4.48 -9.50
N ILE A 82 -9.90 -3.44 -10.28
CA ILE A 82 -10.17 -3.36 -11.72
C ILE A 82 -8.91 -3.34 -12.55
N ALA A 83 -7.78 -3.02 -11.94
CA ALA A 83 -6.46 -3.07 -12.54
C ALA A 83 -5.41 -3.19 -11.43
N GLY A 84 -4.27 -3.77 -11.74
CA GLY A 84 -3.15 -3.86 -10.80
C GLY A 84 -2.13 -4.91 -11.19
N SER A 85 -1.00 -4.87 -10.49
CA SER A 85 0.04 -5.88 -10.49
C SER A 85 0.14 -6.44 -9.08
N PHE A 86 -0.18 -7.72 -8.95
CA PHE A 86 -0.11 -8.40 -7.66
C PHE A 86 1.05 -9.39 -7.68
N GLN A 87 1.72 -9.50 -6.55
CA GLN A 87 2.79 -10.45 -6.32
C GLN A 87 2.24 -11.73 -5.67
N THR A 88 2.91 -12.83 -5.92
CA THR A 88 2.56 -14.15 -5.40
C THR A 88 3.40 -14.52 -4.18
N VAL A 89 3.10 -15.66 -3.56
CA VAL A 89 3.92 -16.24 -2.49
C VAL A 89 5.32 -16.63 -3.01
N ASP A 90 5.40 -17.13 -4.24
CA ASP A 90 6.68 -17.49 -4.87
C ASP A 90 7.57 -16.24 -5.08
N ASP A 91 6.96 -15.12 -5.46
CA ASP A 91 7.68 -13.83 -5.57
C ASP A 91 8.20 -13.37 -4.21
N LEU A 92 7.41 -13.54 -3.14
CA LEU A 92 7.83 -13.21 -1.78
C LEU A 92 9.02 -14.06 -1.34
N GLU A 93 8.95 -15.37 -1.54
CA GLU A 93 10.04 -16.29 -1.22
C GLU A 93 11.31 -15.98 -2.03
N ARG A 94 11.14 -15.66 -3.31
CA ARG A 94 12.24 -15.24 -4.18
C ARG A 94 12.91 -13.95 -3.70
N LEU A 95 12.13 -12.93 -3.35
CA LEU A 95 12.67 -11.68 -2.83
C LEU A 95 13.39 -11.90 -1.49
N ASP A 96 12.84 -12.72 -0.61
CA ASP A 96 13.47 -13.03 0.68
C ASP A 96 14.83 -13.72 0.50
N LYS A 97 14.93 -14.65 -0.47
CA LYS A 97 16.21 -15.27 -0.83
C LYS A 97 17.23 -14.27 -1.39
N LEU A 98 16.79 -13.32 -2.20
CA LEU A 98 17.65 -12.25 -2.75
C LEU A 98 18.13 -11.28 -1.68
N MET A 99 17.37 -11.12 -0.61
CA MET A 99 17.72 -10.25 0.52
C MET A 99 18.48 -10.97 1.64
N ALA A 100 18.73 -12.27 1.54
CA ALA A 100 19.28 -13.11 2.62
C ALA A 100 20.68 -12.67 3.11
N ASP A 101 21.47 -12.03 2.26
CA ASP A 101 22.82 -11.55 2.60
C ASP A 101 22.81 -10.19 3.29
N PHE A 102 21.66 -9.52 3.40
CA PHE A 102 21.49 -8.22 4.04
C PHE A 102 20.84 -8.37 5.42
N ASP A 103 21.18 -7.46 6.34
CA ASP A 103 20.57 -7.39 7.67
C ASP A 103 19.20 -6.68 7.60
N VAL A 104 18.25 -7.33 6.91
CA VAL A 104 16.88 -6.84 6.70
C VAL A 104 15.85 -7.94 6.84
N GLU A 105 14.60 -7.58 7.01
CA GLU A 105 13.44 -8.49 6.98
C GLU A 105 12.57 -8.18 5.76
N VAL A 106 12.19 -9.22 5.02
CA VAL A 106 11.20 -9.12 3.95
C VAL A 106 9.83 -9.44 4.51
N SER A 107 8.85 -8.64 4.13
CA SER A 107 7.45 -8.79 4.52
C SER A 107 6.55 -8.50 3.34
N ALA A 108 5.32 -9.01 3.39
CA ALA A 108 4.30 -8.78 2.38
C ALA A 108 3.06 -8.13 3.00
N MET A 109 2.31 -7.40 2.20
CA MET A 109 1.09 -6.75 2.63
C MET A 109 0.00 -6.88 1.56
N ASP A 110 -1.20 -7.25 2.01
CA ASP A 110 -2.43 -7.15 1.25
C ASP A 110 -3.36 -6.05 1.81
N ASP A 111 -4.66 -6.13 1.58
CA ASP A 111 -5.63 -5.16 2.09
C ASP A 111 -5.91 -5.28 3.59
N VAL A 112 -5.68 -6.44 4.18
CA VAL A 112 -6.15 -6.76 5.53
C VAL A 112 -5.04 -7.27 6.45
N GLY A 113 -3.91 -7.73 5.90
CA GLY A 113 -2.83 -8.35 6.66
C GLY A 113 -1.43 -7.81 6.33
N PHE A 114 -0.56 -7.97 7.28
CA PHE A 114 0.87 -7.75 7.18
C PHE A 114 1.59 -9.05 7.55
N TYR A 115 2.31 -9.63 6.63
CA TYR A 115 2.83 -10.99 6.72
C TYR A 115 4.34 -11.01 6.75
N THR A 116 4.92 -11.83 7.60
CA THR A 116 6.36 -12.06 7.70
C THR A 116 6.63 -13.51 8.06
N ARG A 117 7.75 -14.07 7.61
CA ARG A 117 8.17 -15.41 8.04
C ARG A 117 8.89 -15.43 9.40
N HIS A 118 9.26 -14.27 9.92
CA HIS A 118 9.96 -14.16 11.18
C HIS A 118 9.02 -14.36 12.37
N LYS A 119 9.20 -15.41 13.16
CA LYS A 119 8.41 -15.67 14.39
C LYS A 119 8.55 -14.54 15.43
N ASN A 120 9.72 -13.89 15.46
CA ASN A 120 10.00 -12.74 16.31
C ASN A 120 10.43 -11.56 15.44
N PRO A 121 9.49 -10.88 14.77
CA PRO A 121 9.81 -9.78 13.88
C PRO A 121 10.56 -8.64 14.58
N SER A 122 11.40 -7.95 13.84
CA SER A 122 12.17 -6.80 14.32
C SER A 122 11.26 -5.66 14.76
N PHE A 123 11.86 -4.67 15.42
CA PHE A 123 11.17 -3.43 15.76
C PHE A 123 10.63 -2.72 14.50
N PHE A 124 11.39 -2.73 13.39
CA PHE A 124 11.00 -2.05 12.16
C PHE A 124 9.76 -2.68 11.54
N THR A 125 9.70 -4.01 11.47
CA THR A 125 8.55 -4.76 10.96
C THR A 125 7.30 -4.52 11.81
N LYS A 126 7.44 -4.57 13.14
CA LYS A 126 6.33 -4.26 14.06
C LYS A 126 5.85 -2.82 13.93
N ALA A 127 6.77 -1.87 13.80
CA ALA A 127 6.44 -0.44 13.66
C ALA A 127 5.69 -0.17 12.35
N ASP A 128 6.14 -0.76 11.24
CA ASP A 128 5.49 -0.55 9.95
C ASP A 128 4.07 -1.18 9.90
N ALA A 129 3.90 -2.39 10.42
CA ALA A 129 2.59 -3.01 10.56
C ALA A 129 1.64 -2.15 11.42
N PHE A 130 2.13 -1.60 12.54
CA PHE A 130 1.36 -0.71 13.40
C PHE A 130 0.96 0.60 12.70
N ILE A 131 1.89 1.22 11.95
CA ILE A 131 1.62 2.46 11.19
C ILE A 131 0.54 2.22 10.12
N ASN A 132 0.59 1.06 9.44
CA ASN A 132 -0.41 0.66 8.45
C ASN A 132 -1.72 0.18 9.07
N LYS A 133 -1.76 -0.04 10.40
CA LYS A 133 -2.91 -0.58 11.15
C LYS A 133 -3.34 -1.96 10.67
N LEU A 134 -2.39 -2.78 10.29
CA LEU A 134 -2.60 -4.14 9.85
C LEU A 134 -2.15 -5.13 10.93
N ALA A 135 -2.83 -6.25 11.00
CA ALA A 135 -2.44 -7.34 11.88
C ALA A 135 -1.13 -7.96 11.34
N LEU A 136 -0.10 -7.98 12.18
CA LEU A 136 1.17 -8.63 11.85
C LEU A 136 1.06 -10.12 12.13
N THR A 137 1.17 -10.92 11.09
CA THR A 137 1.00 -12.37 11.13
C THR A 137 2.28 -13.08 10.69
N PRO A 138 2.99 -13.74 11.59
CA PRO A 138 4.05 -14.66 11.22
C PRO A 138 3.48 -15.89 10.52
N VAL A 139 4.00 -16.21 9.33
CA VAL A 139 3.51 -17.33 8.51
C VAL A 139 4.66 -17.89 7.66
N ASN A 140 4.72 -19.21 7.49
CA ASN A 140 5.68 -19.82 6.55
C ASN A 140 5.10 -19.82 5.13
N TYR A 141 5.96 -19.93 4.11
CA TYR A 141 5.52 -19.89 2.72
C TYR A 141 4.52 -20.98 2.36
N GLU A 142 4.73 -22.19 2.87
CA GLU A 142 3.86 -23.35 2.67
C GLU A 142 2.49 -23.24 3.35
N ASP A 143 2.32 -22.33 4.30
CA ASP A 143 1.08 -22.14 5.04
C ASP A 143 0.16 -21.09 4.39
N PHE A 144 0.62 -20.41 3.34
CA PHE A 144 -0.23 -19.46 2.60
C PHE A 144 -1.27 -20.20 1.72
N PRO A 145 -2.47 -19.61 1.57
CA PRO A 145 -3.42 -20.12 0.57
C PRO A 145 -2.84 -20.07 -0.86
N GLU A 146 -3.15 -21.10 -1.69
CA GLU A 146 -2.64 -21.20 -3.08
C GLU A 146 -2.85 -19.95 -3.94
N ASN A 147 -3.93 -19.21 -3.71
CA ASN A 147 -4.28 -18.01 -4.47
C ASN A 147 -4.01 -16.72 -3.69
N MET A 148 -3.07 -16.75 -2.74
CA MET A 148 -2.69 -15.56 -2.01
C MET A 148 -1.94 -14.57 -2.90
N HIS A 149 -2.37 -13.32 -2.87
CA HIS A 149 -1.77 -12.24 -3.63
C HIS A 149 -1.50 -11.04 -2.74
N PHE A 150 -0.39 -10.38 -2.98
CA PHE A 150 0.04 -9.21 -2.22
C PHE A 150 0.04 -7.97 -3.11
N GLY A 151 -0.35 -6.84 -2.55
CA GLY A 151 -0.26 -5.57 -3.24
C GLY A 151 1.16 -5.02 -3.25
N ARG A 152 1.97 -5.33 -2.24
CA ARG A 152 3.38 -4.95 -2.19
C ARG A 152 4.20 -5.80 -1.22
N PHE A 153 5.51 -5.82 -1.48
CA PHE A 153 6.51 -6.29 -0.53
C PHE A 153 7.20 -5.12 0.16
N LEU A 154 7.77 -5.40 1.32
CA LEU A 154 8.53 -4.43 2.11
C LEU A 154 9.86 -5.06 2.52
N VAL A 155 10.93 -4.30 2.37
CA VAL A 155 12.25 -4.62 2.88
C VAL A 155 12.51 -3.68 4.05
N LEU A 156 12.62 -4.22 5.25
CA LEU A 156 12.60 -3.47 6.51
C LEU A 156 13.86 -3.74 7.31
N GLY A 157 14.48 -2.69 7.82
CA GLY A 157 15.72 -2.81 8.56
C GLY A 157 16.19 -1.47 9.12
N SER A 158 17.39 -1.45 9.69
CA SER A 158 18.01 -0.21 10.14
C SER A 158 18.31 0.70 8.94
N ARG A 159 18.43 2.01 9.20
CA ARG A 159 18.84 2.97 8.15
C ARG A 159 20.16 2.56 7.47
N LYS A 160 21.07 1.95 8.22
CA LYS A 160 22.34 1.44 7.69
C LYS A 160 22.10 0.26 6.75
N SER A 161 21.31 -0.72 7.18
CA SER A 161 20.99 -1.92 6.40
C SER A 161 20.22 -1.57 5.12
N ILE A 162 19.25 -0.67 5.19
CA ILE A 162 18.51 -0.19 4.00
C ILE A 162 19.43 0.54 3.02
N LYS A 163 20.36 1.37 3.52
CA LYS A 163 21.35 2.01 2.66
C LYS A 163 22.23 0.98 1.94
N GLU A 164 22.67 -0.06 2.65
CA GLU A 164 23.47 -1.16 2.08
C GLU A 164 22.68 -1.91 0.98
N VAL A 165 21.40 -2.20 1.21
CA VAL A 165 20.51 -2.79 0.18
C VAL A 165 20.42 -1.88 -1.04
N LEU A 166 20.22 -0.57 -0.88
CA LEU A 166 20.10 0.36 -2.00
C LEU A 166 21.38 0.49 -2.82
N GLU A 167 22.54 0.43 -2.17
CA GLU A 167 23.86 0.52 -2.83
C GLU A 167 24.25 -0.80 -3.53
N ASN A 168 23.75 -1.94 -3.07
CA ASN A 168 24.11 -3.27 -3.55
C ASN A 168 22.89 -4.09 -3.99
N MET A 169 21.81 -3.42 -4.42
CA MET A 169 20.57 -4.09 -4.79
C MET A 169 20.80 -5.11 -5.91
N PRO A 170 20.39 -6.37 -5.75
CA PRO A 170 20.51 -7.35 -6.80
C PRO A 170 19.82 -6.91 -8.08
N GLN A 171 20.47 -7.10 -9.23
CA GLN A 171 19.93 -6.71 -10.53
C GLN A 171 18.54 -7.32 -10.78
N GLU A 172 18.34 -8.53 -10.33
CA GLU A 172 17.07 -9.25 -10.44
C GLU A 172 15.90 -8.51 -9.75
N VAL A 173 16.18 -7.78 -8.66
CA VAL A 173 15.16 -6.95 -8.00
C VAL A 173 14.79 -5.77 -8.88
N THR A 174 15.77 -5.07 -9.44
CA THR A 174 15.54 -3.90 -10.32
C THR A 174 14.89 -4.27 -11.65
N ASP A 175 15.11 -5.48 -12.13
CA ASP A 175 14.54 -5.98 -13.39
C ASP A 175 13.07 -6.40 -13.24
N ASN A 176 12.66 -6.86 -12.05
CA ASN A 176 11.34 -7.43 -11.83
C ASN A 176 10.43 -6.58 -10.95
N TYR A 177 10.97 -5.64 -10.16
CA TYR A 177 10.20 -4.85 -9.20
C TYR A 177 10.49 -3.36 -9.32
N TYR A 178 9.49 -2.56 -9.04
CA TYR A 178 9.66 -1.12 -8.84
C TYR A 178 9.92 -0.84 -7.35
N ALA A 179 11.18 -0.62 -7.01
CA ALA A 179 11.59 -0.36 -5.63
C ALA A 179 11.55 1.14 -5.32
N VAL A 180 10.87 1.51 -4.23
CA VAL A 180 10.75 2.90 -3.76
C VAL A 180 11.04 2.96 -2.27
N GLN A 181 11.95 3.84 -1.87
CA GLN A 181 12.12 4.15 -0.46
C GLN A 181 11.00 5.08 0.01
N THR A 182 10.12 4.59 0.88
CA THR A 182 8.95 5.33 1.40
C THR A 182 9.14 5.86 2.82
N ALA A 183 10.17 5.38 3.52
CA ALA A 183 10.49 5.79 4.89
C ALA A 183 12.01 5.90 5.08
N PRO A 184 12.48 6.66 6.07
CA PRO A 184 13.91 6.82 6.32
C PRO A 184 14.57 5.59 7.00
N PHE A 185 13.82 4.52 7.20
CA PHE A 185 14.22 3.26 7.83
C PHE A 185 13.66 2.07 7.08
#